data_6370363e5b13e50b2ea28c66365d633d
#
_entry.id   6370363e5b13e50b2ea28c66365d633d
#
_cell.length_a   1.000
_cell.length_b   1.000
_cell.length_c   1.000
_cell.angle_alpha   90.00
_cell.angle_beta   90.00
_cell.angle_gamma   90.00
#
_symmetry.space_group_name_H-M   'P 1'
#
loop_
_entity.id
_entity.type
_entity.pdbx_description
1 polymer ?
#
loop_
_entity_poly.entity_id
_entity_poly.type
_entity_poly.pdbx_seq_one_letter_code
_entity_poly.pdbx_strand_id
1 'polypeptide(L)'
;SIGFANSLPHLAQLVSEAASSGYSLIAIDSVNSLYRSSVGFARRANEILLGILAMMKIAAASGKWVVATAQVREVGEEVEPSGADLIGFYFNNIARIYRVRGGRRALEVRGKKYILKIMERDVVLSST
;
A
#
# COMPACT_ATOMS: atom_id res chain seq x y z
N SER A 1 7.06 8.91 14.67
CA SER A 1 7.62 9.79 13.61
C SER A 1 6.78 9.73 12.36
N ILE A 2 6.69 10.83 11.63
CA ILE A 2 6.05 10.93 10.32
C ILE A 2 7.06 11.54 9.36
N GLY A 3 7.28 10.90 8.22
CA GLY A 3 8.11 11.39 7.14
C GLY A 3 7.29 11.67 5.89
N PHE A 4 7.68 12.66 5.11
CA PHE A 4 7.05 13.00 3.84
C PHE A 4 8.05 12.82 2.70
N ALA A 5 7.73 11.96 1.74
CA ALA A 5 8.54 11.74 0.56
C ALA A 5 8.00 12.54 -0.62
N ASN A 6 8.88 13.21 -1.34
CA ASN A 6 8.55 13.99 -2.54
C ASN A 6 9.01 13.32 -3.85
N SER A 7 9.74 12.23 -3.76
CA SER A 7 10.21 11.45 -4.90
C SER A 7 10.34 9.99 -4.52
N LEU A 8 10.37 9.11 -5.50
CA LEU A 8 10.54 7.67 -5.27
C LEU A 8 11.88 7.33 -4.61
N PRO A 9 13.03 7.91 -5.01
CA PRO A 9 14.29 7.73 -4.28
C PRO A 9 14.25 8.23 -2.84
N HIS A 10 13.57 9.34 -2.57
CA HIS A 10 13.39 9.85 -1.20
C HIS A 10 12.54 8.89 -0.35
N LEU A 11 11.48 8.32 -0.93
CA LEU A 11 10.70 7.28 -0.26
C LEU A 11 11.57 6.07 0.10
N ALA A 12 12.40 5.61 -0.84
CA ALA A 12 13.32 4.50 -0.60
C ALA A 12 14.28 4.79 0.56
N GLN A 13 14.81 6.01 0.64
CA GLN A 13 15.67 6.44 1.75
C GLN A 13 14.92 6.38 3.09
N LEU A 14 13.72 6.95 3.17
CA LEU A 14 12.90 6.95 4.39
C LEU A 14 12.52 5.53 4.83
N VAL A 15 12.19 4.65 3.90
CA VAL A 15 11.89 3.25 4.19
C VAL A 15 13.12 2.52 4.71
N SER A 16 14.28 2.76 4.13
CA SER A 16 15.56 2.20 4.59
C SER A 16 15.87 2.62 6.02
N GLU A 17 15.72 3.89 6.34
CA GLU A 17 15.91 4.42 7.68
C GLU A 17 14.92 3.81 8.68
N ALA A 18 13.65 3.73 8.32
CA ALA A 18 12.61 3.13 9.16
C ALA A 18 12.84 1.63 9.39
N ALA A 19 13.23 0.90 8.35
CA ALA A 19 13.52 -0.53 8.44
C ALA A 19 14.72 -0.83 9.36
N SER A 20 15.70 0.06 9.40
CA SER A 20 16.90 -0.05 10.23
C SER A 20 16.71 0.50 11.65
N SER A 21 15.57 1.11 11.93
CA SER A 21 15.27 1.75 13.22
C SER A 21 14.68 0.77 14.23
N GLY A 22 14.49 1.25 15.46
CA GLY A 22 13.79 0.52 16.52
C GLY A 22 12.25 0.56 16.44
N TYR A 23 11.66 1.10 15.36
CA TYR A 23 10.21 1.13 15.20
C TYR A 23 9.63 -0.28 15.04
N SER A 24 8.50 -0.53 15.70
CA SER A 24 7.78 -1.80 15.61
C SER A 24 6.81 -1.86 14.44
N LEU A 25 6.38 -0.71 13.94
CA LEU A 25 5.43 -0.57 12.84
C LEU A 25 5.95 0.43 11.82
N ILE A 26 5.89 0.03 10.56
CA ILE A 26 6.14 0.89 9.40
C ILE A 26 4.87 0.94 8.56
N ALA A 27 4.32 2.12 8.36
CA ALA A 27 3.15 2.34 7.50
C ALA A 27 3.51 3.31 6.38
N ILE A 28 3.16 2.96 5.16
CA ILE A 28 3.43 3.75 3.95
C ILE A 28 2.10 4.09 3.25
N ASP A 29 1.82 5.37 3.10
CA ASP A 29 0.63 5.86 2.38
C ASP A 29 1.05 6.89 1.31
N SER A 30 1.06 6.52 0.08
CA SER A 30 0.85 5.22 -0.54
C SER A 30 2.14 4.76 -1.23
N VAL A 31 2.33 3.47 -1.34
CA VAL A 31 3.56 2.89 -1.90
C VAL A 31 3.72 3.16 -3.40
N ASN A 32 2.63 3.38 -4.12
CA ASN A 32 2.64 3.54 -5.57
C ASN A 32 2.32 4.95 -6.09
N SER A 33 2.07 5.94 -5.23
CA SER A 33 1.74 7.29 -5.68
C SER A 33 2.89 7.95 -6.45
N LEU A 34 4.10 7.86 -5.92
CA LEU A 34 5.31 8.40 -6.56
C LEU A 34 5.78 7.54 -7.74
N TYR A 35 5.50 6.26 -7.73
CA TYR A 35 5.73 5.37 -8.87
C TYR A 35 4.89 5.78 -10.09
N ARG A 36 3.62 6.13 -9.88
CA ARG A 36 2.72 6.59 -10.95
C ARG A 36 3.19 7.89 -11.62
N SER A 37 3.80 8.77 -10.88
CA SER A 37 4.33 10.05 -11.41
C SER A 37 5.66 9.89 -12.17
N SER A 38 6.26 8.70 -12.15
CA SER A 38 7.58 8.42 -12.74
C SER A 38 7.52 7.83 -14.15
N VAL A 39 6.45 8.10 -14.91
CA VAL A 39 6.14 7.45 -16.21
C VAL A 39 7.26 7.58 -17.26
N GLY A 40 8.05 8.65 -17.22
CA GLY A 40 9.18 8.84 -18.16
C GLY A 40 10.42 8.00 -17.85
N PHE A 41 10.49 7.32 -16.71
CA PHE A 41 11.64 6.57 -16.20
C PHE A 41 11.22 5.19 -15.68
N ALA A 42 10.36 4.50 -16.42
CA ALA A 42 9.69 3.28 -15.97
C ALA A 42 10.64 2.18 -15.44
N ARG A 43 11.78 1.94 -16.10
CA ARG A 43 12.75 0.93 -15.66
C ARG A 43 13.34 1.28 -14.30
N ARG A 44 13.83 2.51 -14.13
CA ARG A 44 14.41 2.97 -12.86
C ARG A 44 13.37 3.02 -11.75
N ALA A 45 12.16 3.47 -12.07
CA ALA A 45 11.04 3.47 -11.13
C ALA A 45 10.71 2.05 -10.64
N ASN A 46 10.71 1.07 -11.53
CA ASN A 46 10.52 -0.34 -11.17
C ASN A 46 11.63 -0.85 -10.24
N GLU A 47 12.88 -0.55 -10.54
CA GLU A 47 14.03 -0.96 -9.71
C GLU A 47 13.94 -0.36 -8.30
N ILE A 48 13.58 0.91 -8.20
CA ILE A 48 13.43 1.58 -6.90
C ILE A 48 12.23 1.02 -6.13
N LEU A 49 11.10 0.82 -6.80
CA LEU A 49 9.91 0.22 -6.17
C LEU A 49 10.20 -1.19 -5.65
N LEU A 50 10.87 -2.01 -6.45
CA LEU A 50 11.31 -3.35 -6.02
C LEU A 50 12.21 -3.29 -4.78
N GLY A 51 13.14 -2.33 -4.73
CA GLY A 51 13.99 -2.09 -3.58
C GLY A 51 13.18 -1.73 -2.33
N ILE A 52 12.20 -0.86 -2.45
CA ILE A 52 11.29 -0.49 -1.36
C ILE A 52 10.51 -1.71 -0.86
N LEU A 53 9.91 -2.47 -1.75
CA LEU A 53 9.13 -3.66 -1.40
C LEU A 53 9.99 -4.74 -0.75
N ALA A 54 11.22 -4.93 -1.23
CA ALA A 54 12.18 -5.86 -0.62
C ALA A 54 12.56 -5.44 0.80
N MET A 55 12.84 -4.17 1.04
CA MET A 55 13.13 -3.64 2.37
C MET A 55 11.96 -3.82 3.33
N MET A 56 10.74 -3.61 2.86
CA MET A 56 9.51 -3.84 3.63
C MET A 56 9.36 -5.32 4.01
N LYS A 57 9.64 -6.22 3.09
CA LYS A 57 9.58 -7.67 3.34
C LYS A 57 10.63 -8.11 4.35
N ILE A 58 11.84 -7.59 4.25
CA ILE A 58 12.92 -7.86 5.21
C ILE A 58 12.53 -7.33 6.60
N ALA A 59 11.99 -6.14 6.68
CA ALA A 59 11.51 -5.55 7.93
C ALA A 59 10.42 -6.42 8.58
N ALA A 60 9.45 -6.88 7.79
CA ALA A 60 8.41 -7.80 8.26
C ALA A 60 8.99 -9.13 8.76
N ALA A 61 9.92 -9.70 8.02
CA ALA A 61 10.60 -10.94 8.42
C ALA A 61 11.42 -10.78 9.71
N SER A 62 11.91 -9.59 10.01
CA SER A 62 12.60 -9.26 11.27
C SER A 62 11.68 -9.02 12.46
N GLY A 63 10.37 -9.15 12.29
CA GLY A 63 9.37 -9.01 13.35
C GLY A 63 8.67 -7.65 13.41
N LYS A 64 8.88 -6.76 12.45
CA LYS A 64 8.15 -5.50 12.37
C LYS A 64 6.79 -5.68 11.70
N TRP A 65 5.80 -4.92 12.13
CA TRP A 65 4.55 -4.77 11.40
C TRP A 65 4.76 -3.83 10.20
N VAL A 66 4.33 -4.25 9.04
CA VAL A 66 4.45 -3.45 7.81
C VAL A 66 3.08 -3.35 7.15
N VAL A 67 2.63 -2.12 6.95
CA VAL A 67 1.35 -1.82 6.31
C VAL A 67 1.60 -0.83 5.17
N ALA A 68 1.01 -1.07 4.02
CA ALA A 68 1.06 -0.12 2.91
C ALA A 68 -0.32 0.06 2.30
N THR A 69 -0.64 1.28 1.92
CA THR A 69 -1.77 1.55 1.03
C THR A 69 -1.28 1.64 -0.41
N ALA A 70 -2.12 1.31 -1.34
CA ALA A 70 -1.88 1.50 -2.76
C ALA A 70 -3.11 2.10 -3.42
N GLN A 71 -2.89 3.13 -4.23
CA GLN A 71 -3.95 3.72 -5.04
C GLN A 71 -4.27 2.80 -6.21
N VAL A 72 -5.55 2.62 -6.50
CA VAL A 72 -6.03 1.82 -7.61
C VAL A 72 -6.43 2.69 -8.79
N ARG A 73 -6.39 2.11 -9.98
CA ARG A 73 -6.92 2.68 -11.21
C ARG A 73 -7.87 1.69 -11.86
N GLU A 74 -8.79 2.20 -12.62
CA GLU A 74 -9.63 1.37 -13.48
C GLU A 74 -8.86 1.02 -14.77
N VAL A 75 -8.86 -0.27 -15.12
CA VAL A 75 -8.29 -0.78 -16.35
C VAL A 75 -9.38 -1.65 -16.99
N GLY A 76 -10.10 -1.08 -17.96
CA GLY A 76 -11.30 -1.73 -18.50
C GLY A 76 -12.36 -1.89 -17.43
N GLU A 77 -12.79 -3.14 -17.18
CA GLU A 77 -13.74 -3.49 -16.10
C GLU A 77 -13.05 -3.83 -14.77
N GLU A 78 -11.72 -3.91 -14.77
CA GLU A 78 -10.94 -4.28 -13.59
C GLU A 78 -10.36 -3.05 -12.90
N VAL A 79 -10.19 -3.14 -11.59
CA VAL A 79 -9.57 -2.12 -10.76
C VAL A 79 -8.32 -2.71 -10.13
N GLU A 80 -7.17 -2.15 -10.49
CA GLU A 80 -5.88 -2.62 -9.96
C GLU A 80 -4.96 -1.46 -9.55
N PRO A 81 -4.05 -1.65 -8.61
CA PRO A 81 -3.04 -0.65 -8.29
C PRO A 81 -1.97 -0.59 -9.38
N SER A 82 -1.40 0.58 -9.61
CA SER A 82 -0.18 0.71 -10.41
C SER A 82 0.94 -0.09 -9.77
N GLY A 83 1.62 -0.92 -10.56
CA GLY A 83 2.61 -1.86 -10.04
C GLY A 83 2.00 -3.09 -9.36
N ALA A 84 0.75 -3.45 -9.71
CA ALA A 84 0.01 -4.56 -9.09
C ALA A 84 0.81 -5.87 -9.04
N ASP A 85 1.46 -6.24 -10.13
CA ASP A 85 2.26 -7.47 -10.21
C ASP A 85 3.41 -7.46 -9.21
N LEU A 86 4.11 -6.33 -9.09
CA LEU A 86 5.21 -6.17 -8.15
C LEU A 86 4.72 -6.19 -6.71
N ILE A 87 3.68 -5.43 -6.41
CA ILE A 87 3.09 -5.34 -5.07
C ILE A 87 2.57 -6.71 -4.64
N GLY A 88 1.82 -7.40 -5.51
CA GLY A 88 1.25 -8.72 -5.23
C GLY A 88 2.29 -9.81 -4.95
N PHE A 89 3.47 -9.70 -5.53
CA PHE A 89 4.57 -10.63 -5.28
C PHE A 89 5.16 -10.51 -3.87
N TYR A 90 5.20 -9.29 -3.33
CA TYR A 90 5.83 -9.02 -2.03
C TYR A 90 4.90 -9.06 -0.83
N PHE A 91 3.59 -8.90 -1.01
CA PHE A 91 2.61 -8.88 0.07
C PHE A 91 1.80 -10.16 0.14
N ASN A 92 1.77 -10.79 1.32
CA ASN A 92 1.00 -12.00 1.57
C ASN A 92 -0.48 -11.72 1.89
N ASN A 93 -0.76 -10.56 2.46
CA ASN A 93 -2.11 -10.16 2.86
C ASN A 93 -2.49 -8.89 2.08
N ILE A 94 -3.48 -9.02 1.23
CA ILE A 94 -4.01 -7.91 0.45
C ILE A 94 -5.48 -7.73 0.81
N ALA A 95 -5.82 -6.51 1.22
CA ALA A 95 -7.20 -6.10 1.43
C ALA A 95 -7.59 -5.09 0.35
N ARG A 96 -8.82 -5.18 -0.13
CA ARG A 96 -9.39 -4.25 -1.11
C ARG A 96 -10.51 -3.45 -0.46
N ILE A 97 -10.49 -2.14 -0.67
CA ILE A 97 -11.57 -1.24 -0.26
C ILE A 97 -12.18 -0.65 -1.53
N TYR A 98 -13.47 -0.83 -1.70
CA TYR A 98 -14.19 -0.34 -2.87
C TYR A 98 -15.58 0.19 -2.52
N ARG A 99 -16.13 0.99 -3.43
CA ARG A 99 -17.48 1.53 -3.27
C ARG A 99 -18.53 0.49 -3.67
N VAL A 100 -19.60 0.42 -2.89
CA VAL A 100 -20.80 -0.36 -3.20
C VAL A 100 -22.01 0.55 -3.32
N ARG A 101 -23.12 0.02 -3.79
CA ARG A 101 -24.37 0.79 -3.93
C ARG A 101 -24.76 1.51 -2.63
N GLY A 102 -25.31 2.71 -2.77
CA GLY A 102 -25.74 3.52 -1.62
C GLY A 102 -24.61 4.29 -0.92
N GLY A 103 -23.46 4.50 -1.58
CA GLY A 103 -22.36 5.29 -1.05
C GLY A 103 -21.55 4.62 0.04
N ARG A 104 -21.89 3.37 0.38
CA ARG A 104 -21.14 2.54 1.33
C ARG A 104 -19.84 2.03 0.72
N ARG A 105 -18.94 1.58 1.57
CA ARG A 105 -17.71 0.89 1.16
C ARG A 105 -17.70 -0.53 1.66
N ALA A 106 -17.04 -1.40 0.92
CA ALA A 106 -16.76 -2.76 1.34
C ALA A 106 -15.26 -2.95 1.51
N LEU A 107 -14.89 -3.71 2.52
CA LEU A 107 -13.55 -4.25 2.73
C LEU A 107 -13.58 -5.74 2.40
N GLU A 108 -12.74 -6.16 1.48
CA GLU A 108 -12.56 -7.57 1.15
C GLU A 108 -11.15 -8.01 1.51
N VAL A 109 -11.04 -9.03 2.32
CA VAL A 109 -9.78 -9.62 2.74
C VAL A 109 -9.93 -11.14 2.88
N ARG A 110 -9.04 -11.89 2.26
CA ARG A 110 -9.05 -13.36 2.28
C ARG A 110 -10.40 -13.98 1.93
N GLY A 111 -11.07 -13.43 0.91
CA GLY A 111 -12.40 -13.89 0.48
C GLY A 111 -13.57 -13.52 1.40
N LYS A 112 -13.31 -12.87 2.52
CA LYS A 112 -14.35 -12.35 3.41
C LYS A 112 -14.64 -10.88 3.10
N LYS A 113 -15.92 -10.54 3.13
CA LYS A 113 -16.42 -9.21 2.83
C LYS A 113 -17.07 -8.58 4.04
N TYR A 114 -16.69 -7.33 4.31
CA TYR A 114 -17.23 -6.53 5.40
C TYR A 114 -17.75 -5.22 4.85
N ILE A 115 -18.84 -4.72 5.39
CA ILE A 115 -19.31 -3.37 5.07
C ILE A 115 -18.59 -2.39 5.99
N LEU A 116 -17.99 -1.36 5.37
CA LEU A 116 -17.27 -0.28 6.02
C LEU A 116 -18.19 0.94 6.13
N LYS A 117 -18.42 1.38 7.34
CA LYS A 117 -19.05 2.67 7.61
C LYS A 117 -18.01 3.62 8.17
N ILE A 118 -17.72 4.66 7.42
CA ILE A 118 -16.81 5.72 7.84
C ILE A 118 -17.63 6.81 8.53
N MET A 119 -17.32 7.08 9.77
CA MET A 119 -17.91 8.12 10.59
C MET A 119 -16.90 9.24 10.82
N GLU A 120 -17.31 10.35 11.39
CA GLU A 120 -16.45 11.51 11.58
C GLU A 120 -15.18 11.21 12.40
N ARG A 121 -15.28 10.28 13.35
CA ARG A 121 -14.16 9.89 14.23
C ARG A 121 -13.84 8.40 14.24
N ASP A 122 -14.63 7.58 13.56
CA ASP A 122 -14.55 6.13 13.67
C ASP A 122 -14.77 5.43 12.32
N VAL A 123 -14.29 4.20 12.25
CA VAL A 123 -14.62 3.27 11.18
C VAL A 123 -15.24 2.02 11.80
N VAL A 124 -16.44 1.67 11.38
CA VAL A 124 -17.15 0.50 11.86
C VAL A 124 -17.21 -0.55 10.75
N LEU A 125 -16.84 -1.78 11.10
CA LEU A 125 -16.96 -2.94 10.25
C LEU A 125 -18.16 -3.78 10.67
N SER A 126 -18.95 -4.20 9.70
CA SER A 126 -20.00 -5.20 9.91
C SER A 126 -19.87 -6.32 8.89
N SER A 127 -20.06 -7.57 9.32
CA SER A 127 -20.12 -8.71 8.40
C SER A 127 -21.35 -8.60 7.50
N THR A 128 -21.19 -9.04 6.27
CA THR A 128 -22.28 -9.10 5.30
C THR A 128 -23.09 -10.38 5.49
#